data_ec86383620e7162593167c5659b38141
#
_entry.id   ec86383620e7162593167c5659b38141
#
_cell.length_a   1.000
_cell.length_b   1.000
_cell.length_c   1.000
_cell.angle_alpha   90.00
_cell.angle_beta   90.00
_cell.angle_gamma   90.00
#
_symmetry.space_group_name_H-M   'P 1'
#
loop_
_entity.id
_entity.type
_entity.pdbx_description
1 polymer ?
#
loop_
_entity_poly.entity_id
_entity_poly.type
_entity_poly.pdbx_seq_one_letter_code
_entity_poly.pdbx_strand_id
1 'polypeptide(L)'
;MRAAFGMHSKILLGVFLGSMAFSGVAPATPAEEAELEQLNKIEQELEVQKEWAKYRWDKASSECYQNYWVNYCLNNARASYRKEIDPIREQEVALHEVQRKLRESLKNQEDIKRAAERASPEKAAEREVNQREYEQKQKDAAARAADLEQRRKDAPKRAKENRAGTQLD
;
A
#
# COMPACT_ATOMS: atom_id res chain seq x y z
N MET A 1 -25.33 39.43 67.79
CA MET A 1 -26.52 39.43 66.92
C MET A 1 -26.21 38.61 65.69
N ARG A 2 -26.78 37.40 65.67
CA ARG A 2 -27.75 36.84 64.70
C ARG A 2 -27.27 37.00 63.23
N ALA A 3 -27.25 36.04 62.35
CA ALA A 3 -28.03 34.81 62.24
C ALA A 3 -27.29 33.79 61.32
N ALA A 4 -27.56 32.53 61.63
CA ALA A 4 -27.26 31.36 60.77
C ALA A 4 -28.09 31.37 59.49
N PHE A 5 -27.53 30.89 58.40
CA PHE A 5 -28.31 30.30 57.33
C PHE A 5 -27.55 29.09 56.73
N GLY A 6 -28.03 27.90 57.05
CA GLY A 6 -27.64 26.67 56.49
C GLY A 6 -28.22 26.53 55.10
N MET A 7 -27.41 26.05 54.15
CA MET A 7 -27.91 25.60 52.86
C MET A 7 -27.33 24.23 52.54
N HIS A 8 -28.21 23.24 52.63
CA HIS A 8 -27.96 21.85 52.26
C HIS A 8 -27.74 21.77 50.74
N SER A 9 -26.51 21.54 50.33
CA SER A 9 -26.23 21.22 48.95
C SER A 9 -26.36 19.71 48.75
N LYS A 10 -27.44 19.32 48.07
CA LYS A 10 -27.69 17.96 47.61
C LYS A 10 -26.67 17.60 46.58
N ILE A 11 -25.76 16.69 46.92
CA ILE A 11 -24.82 16.07 45.97
C ILE A 11 -25.66 15.19 45.07
N LEU A 12 -25.93 15.68 43.85
CA LEU A 12 -26.43 14.88 42.74
C LEU A 12 -25.27 14.06 42.20
N LEU A 13 -25.29 12.78 42.53
CA LEU A 13 -24.40 11.79 41.95
C LEU A 13 -24.81 11.59 40.49
N GLY A 14 -24.21 12.37 39.58
CA GLY A 14 -24.36 12.20 38.17
C GLY A 14 -23.60 10.94 37.71
N VAL A 15 -24.33 9.88 37.42
CA VAL A 15 -23.81 8.70 36.73
C VAL A 15 -23.38 9.13 35.34
N PHE A 16 -22.10 9.38 35.15
CA PHE A 16 -21.48 9.53 33.84
C PHE A 16 -21.43 8.15 33.20
N LEU A 17 -22.48 7.81 32.44
CA LEU A 17 -22.42 6.75 31.44
C LEU A 17 -21.40 7.20 30.40
N GLY A 18 -20.16 6.70 30.55
CA GLY A 18 -19.10 6.87 29.58
C GLY A 18 -19.54 6.23 28.26
N SER A 19 -20.01 7.07 27.35
CA SER A 19 -20.09 6.70 25.95
C SER A 19 -18.66 6.40 25.47
N MET A 20 -18.29 5.12 25.43
CA MET A 20 -17.15 4.66 24.66
C MET A 20 -17.46 5.01 23.20
N ALA A 21 -17.03 6.21 22.79
CA ALA A 21 -16.95 6.54 21.39
C ALA A 21 -16.00 5.53 20.77
N PHE A 22 -16.57 4.56 20.10
CA PHE A 22 -15.85 3.73 19.12
C PHE A 22 -15.28 4.71 18.11
N SER A 23 -14.01 5.04 18.28
CA SER A 23 -13.24 5.79 17.27
C SER A 23 -13.14 4.88 16.06
N GLY A 24 -14.21 4.81 15.29
CA GLY A 24 -14.19 4.19 13.97
C GLY A 24 -13.13 4.92 13.18
N VAL A 25 -12.14 4.21 12.71
CA VAL A 25 -11.17 4.70 11.73
C VAL A 25 -12.01 5.18 10.55
N ALA A 26 -12.05 6.48 10.36
CA ALA A 26 -12.73 7.06 9.22
C ALA A 26 -12.10 6.49 7.93
N PRO A 27 -12.90 6.06 6.95
CA PRO A 27 -12.37 5.70 5.64
C PRO A 27 -11.60 6.88 5.05
N ALA A 28 -10.65 6.61 4.16
CA ALA A 28 -9.94 7.64 3.41
C ALA A 28 -10.95 8.69 2.95
N THR A 29 -10.77 9.92 3.41
CA THR A 29 -11.74 10.96 3.08
C THR A 29 -11.51 11.37 1.64
N PRO A 30 -12.58 11.60 0.84
CA PRO A 30 -12.43 12.12 -0.53
C PRO A 30 -11.59 13.40 -0.59
N ALA A 31 -11.45 14.09 0.55
CA ALA A 31 -10.62 15.27 0.70
C ALA A 31 -9.11 14.94 0.62
N GLU A 32 -8.63 13.85 1.24
CA GLU A 32 -7.22 13.45 1.20
C GLU A 32 -6.79 13.01 -0.20
N GLU A 33 -7.68 12.32 -0.93
CA GLU A 33 -7.43 11.94 -2.32
C GLU A 33 -7.39 13.18 -3.23
N ALA A 34 -8.31 14.12 -3.04
CA ALA A 34 -8.33 15.39 -3.78
C ALA A 34 -7.10 16.25 -3.48
N GLU A 35 -6.63 16.26 -2.23
CA GLU A 35 -5.39 16.93 -1.84
C GLU A 35 -4.18 16.31 -2.55
N LEU A 36 -4.09 14.99 -2.60
CA LEU A 36 -3.02 14.30 -3.32
C LEU A 36 -3.03 14.64 -4.81
N GLU A 37 -4.19 14.74 -5.43
CA GLU A 37 -4.32 15.15 -6.83
C GLU A 37 -3.84 16.58 -7.06
N GLN A 38 -4.14 17.50 -6.14
CA GLN A 38 -3.63 18.89 -6.22
C GLN A 38 -2.10 18.92 -6.10
N LEU A 39 -1.52 18.16 -5.17
CA LEU A 39 -0.07 18.07 -5.03
C LEU A 39 0.59 17.47 -6.29
N ASN A 40 -0.03 16.51 -6.95
CA ASN A 40 0.46 15.97 -8.21
C ASN A 40 0.43 17.02 -9.36
N LYS A 41 -0.56 17.91 -9.38
CA LYS A 41 -0.60 19.03 -10.34
C LYS A 41 0.54 20.01 -10.11
N ILE A 42 0.81 20.34 -8.84
CA ILE A 42 1.96 21.21 -8.48
C ILE A 42 3.28 20.55 -8.90
N GLU A 43 3.42 19.24 -8.73
CA GLU A 43 4.60 18.48 -9.18
C GLU A 43 4.82 18.62 -10.69
N GLN A 44 3.75 18.50 -11.48
CA GLN A 44 3.82 18.69 -12.94
C GLN A 44 4.23 20.11 -13.32
N GLU A 45 3.74 21.11 -12.61
CA GLU A 45 4.14 22.51 -12.85
C GLU A 45 5.62 22.73 -12.54
N LEU A 46 6.14 22.16 -11.45
CA LEU A 46 7.57 22.24 -11.10
C LEU A 46 8.43 21.51 -12.15
N GLU A 47 7.98 20.39 -12.67
CA GLU A 47 8.71 19.67 -13.73
C GLU A 47 8.80 20.50 -15.00
N VAL A 48 7.72 21.16 -15.42
CA VAL A 48 7.74 22.08 -16.55
C VAL A 48 8.72 23.24 -16.31
N GLN A 49 8.76 23.80 -15.09
CA GLN A 49 9.73 24.85 -14.75
C GLN A 49 11.19 24.36 -14.83
N LYS A 50 11.46 23.11 -14.41
CA LYS A 50 12.79 22.48 -14.56
C LYS A 50 13.19 22.31 -16.01
N GLU A 51 12.26 21.85 -16.85
CA GLU A 51 12.50 21.69 -18.28
C GLU A 51 12.85 23.03 -18.93
N TRP A 52 12.13 24.11 -18.57
CA TRP A 52 12.44 25.45 -19.04
C TRP A 52 13.78 25.96 -18.54
N ALA A 53 14.14 25.74 -17.28
CA ALA A 53 15.44 26.10 -16.75
C ALA A 53 16.57 25.35 -17.48
N LYS A 54 16.37 24.05 -17.73
CA LYS A 54 17.29 23.22 -18.50
C LYS A 54 17.44 23.72 -19.94
N TYR A 55 16.33 24.02 -20.60
CA TYR A 55 16.36 24.57 -21.97
C TYR A 55 17.18 25.89 -22.04
N ARG A 56 16.97 26.80 -21.09
CA ARG A 56 17.77 28.07 -21.02
C ARG A 56 19.24 27.78 -20.79
N TRP A 57 19.57 26.83 -19.94
CA TRP A 57 20.95 26.39 -19.73
C TRP A 57 21.57 25.80 -21.00
N ASP A 58 20.88 24.89 -21.68
CA ASP A 58 21.37 24.24 -22.89
C ASP A 58 21.62 25.27 -23.99
N LYS A 59 20.72 26.22 -24.16
CA LYS A 59 20.87 27.34 -25.09
C LYS A 59 22.08 28.22 -24.74
N ALA A 60 22.15 28.70 -23.49
CA ALA A 60 23.25 29.57 -23.03
C ALA A 60 24.60 28.84 -23.11
N SER A 61 24.67 27.56 -22.80
CA SER A 61 25.90 26.79 -22.91
C SER A 61 26.34 26.60 -24.36
N SER A 62 25.40 26.39 -25.30
CA SER A 62 25.68 26.35 -26.74
C SER A 62 26.23 27.67 -27.29
N GLU A 63 25.63 28.78 -26.88
CA GLU A 63 26.10 30.11 -27.26
C GLU A 63 27.52 30.40 -26.71
N CYS A 64 27.85 29.88 -25.51
CA CYS A 64 29.18 30.08 -24.92
C CYS A 64 30.31 29.46 -25.76
N TYR A 65 30.08 28.37 -26.48
CA TYR A 65 31.10 27.77 -27.35
C TYR A 65 31.46 28.61 -28.56
N GLN A 66 30.65 29.63 -28.88
CA GLN A 66 30.93 30.58 -29.94
C GLN A 66 31.75 31.81 -29.45
N ASN A 67 31.97 31.92 -28.13
CA ASN A 67 32.68 33.04 -27.52
C ASN A 67 34.17 32.74 -27.33
N TYR A 68 35.00 33.81 -27.34
CA TYR A 68 36.43 33.68 -27.07
C TYR A 68 36.72 33.18 -25.64
N TRP A 69 35.94 33.65 -24.65
CA TRP A 69 36.10 33.27 -23.23
C TRP A 69 35.10 32.19 -22.83
N VAL A 70 35.19 31.00 -23.45
CA VAL A 70 34.26 29.88 -23.27
C VAL A 70 34.07 29.52 -21.79
N ASN A 71 35.15 29.31 -21.05
CA ASN A 71 35.08 28.87 -19.66
C ASN A 71 34.42 29.92 -18.73
N TYR A 72 34.71 31.19 -18.95
CA TYR A 72 34.07 32.26 -18.19
C TYR A 72 32.56 32.32 -18.49
N CYS A 73 32.19 32.25 -19.77
CA CYS A 73 30.80 32.20 -20.18
C CYS A 73 30.05 31.03 -19.58
N LEU A 74 30.60 29.80 -19.66
CA LEU A 74 30.00 28.60 -19.09
C LEU A 74 29.82 28.67 -17.58
N ASN A 75 30.79 29.25 -16.84
CA ASN A 75 30.68 29.46 -15.42
C ASN A 75 29.54 30.40 -15.05
N ASN A 76 29.35 31.46 -15.79
CA ASN A 76 28.25 32.41 -15.58
C ASN A 76 26.92 31.77 -15.92
N ALA A 77 26.82 31.07 -17.05
CA ALA A 77 25.61 30.31 -17.43
C ALA A 77 25.24 29.28 -16.38
N ARG A 78 26.24 28.55 -15.85
CA ARG A 78 26.03 27.57 -14.76
C ARG A 78 25.55 28.24 -13.47
N ALA A 79 26.09 29.38 -13.11
CA ALA A 79 25.65 30.13 -11.95
C ALA A 79 24.20 30.64 -12.10
N SER A 80 23.81 31.07 -13.29
CA SER A 80 22.42 31.45 -13.59
C SER A 80 21.48 30.26 -13.51
N TYR A 81 21.85 29.13 -14.09
CA TYR A 81 21.07 27.91 -14.00
C TYR A 81 20.84 27.44 -12.56
N ARG A 82 21.88 27.48 -11.70
CA ARG A 82 21.73 27.12 -10.29
C ARG A 82 20.75 28.03 -9.56
N LYS A 83 20.80 29.35 -9.82
CA LYS A 83 19.84 30.30 -9.21
C LYS A 83 18.39 29.98 -9.55
N GLU A 84 18.15 29.42 -10.74
CA GLU A 84 16.82 29.04 -11.18
C GLU A 84 16.41 27.65 -10.65
N ILE A 85 17.33 26.67 -10.70
CA ILE A 85 16.98 25.28 -10.42
C ILE A 85 16.97 24.95 -8.93
N ASP A 86 17.81 25.58 -8.11
CA ASP A 86 17.93 25.26 -6.70
C ASP A 86 16.61 25.53 -5.93
N PRO A 87 15.92 26.68 -6.10
CA PRO A 87 14.64 26.91 -5.43
C PRO A 87 13.53 25.96 -5.92
N ILE A 88 13.56 25.52 -7.18
CA ILE A 88 12.61 24.52 -7.70
C ILE A 88 12.83 23.18 -7.01
N ARG A 89 14.09 22.75 -6.87
CA ARG A 89 14.44 21.52 -6.16
C ARG A 89 14.05 21.54 -4.69
N GLU A 90 14.23 22.66 -4.02
CA GLU A 90 13.79 22.83 -2.63
C GLU A 90 12.27 22.65 -2.50
N GLN A 91 11.50 23.22 -3.43
CA GLN A 91 10.05 23.05 -3.48
C GLN A 91 9.65 21.59 -3.77
N GLU A 92 10.33 20.92 -4.69
CA GLU A 92 10.10 19.48 -4.98
C GLU A 92 10.35 18.61 -3.75
N VAL A 93 11.44 18.84 -3.02
CA VAL A 93 11.74 18.07 -1.80
C VAL A 93 10.63 18.25 -0.77
N ALA A 94 10.20 19.50 -0.53
CA ALA A 94 9.12 19.78 0.42
C ALA A 94 7.78 19.15 -0.04
N LEU A 95 7.47 19.24 -1.34
CA LEU A 95 6.27 18.64 -1.93
C LEU A 95 6.26 17.12 -1.78
N HIS A 96 7.35 16.45 -2.13
CA HIS A 96 7.48 15.00 -2.00
C HIS A 96 7.37 14.52 -0.55
N GLU A 97 7.81 15.30 0.42
CA GLU A 97 7.62 14.99 1.83
C GLU A 97 6.15 14.98 2.23
N VAL A 98 5.40 15.99 1.80
CA VAL A 98 3.95 16.07 2.05
C VAL A 98 3.21 14.94 1.35
N GLN A 99 3.50 14.71 0.07
CA GLN A 99 2.90 13.60 -0.70
C GLN A 99 3.19 12.24 -0.05
N ARG A 100 4.42 12.01 0.42
CA ARG A 100 4.79 10.76 1.09
C ARG A 100 3.97 10.53 2.36
N LYS A 101 3.84 11.55 3.21
CA LYS A 101 3.04 11.48 4.45
C LYS A 101 1.58 11.20 4.15
N LEU A 102 1.04 11.86 3.14
CA LEU A 102 -0.35 11.69 2.75
C LEU A 102 -0.61 10.27 2.15
N ARG A 103 0.28 9.79 1.28
CA ARG A 103 0.20 8.41 0.76
C ARG A 103 0.34 7.36 1.87
N GLU A 104 1.18 7.61 2.86
CA GLU A 104 1.33 6.73 4.03
C GLU A 104 0.05 6.70 4.88
N SER A 105 -0.58 7.86 5.12
CA SER A 105 -1.86 7.97 5.80
C SER A 105 -2.95 7.17 5.07
N LEU A 106 -3.11 7.39 3.76
CA LEU A 106 -4.07 6.68 2.93
C LEU A 106 -3.84 5.17 2.95
N LYS A 107 -2.59 4.74 2.81
CA LYS A 107 -2.23 3.33 2.89
C LYS A 107 -2.56 2.70 4.24
N ASN A 108 -2.24 3.39 5.33
CA ASN A 108 -2.54 2.90 6.67
C ASN A 108 -4.05 2.74 6.89
N GLN A 109 -4.86 3.67 6.40
CA GLN A 109 -6.32 3.58 6.46
C GLN A 109 -6.84 2.37 5.65
N GLU A 110 -6.29 2.15 4.46
CA GLU A 110 -6.63 0.99 3.63
C GLU A 110 -6.22 -0.33 4.28
N ASP A 111 -5.04 -0.39 4.87
CA ASP A 111 -4.54 -1.58 5.57
C ASP A 111 -5.40 -1.92 6.80
N ILE A 112 -5.85 -0.92 7.56
CA ILE A 112 -6.78 -1.10 8.68
C ILE A 112 -8.13 -1.63 8.16
N LYS A 113 -8.66 -1.06 7.07
CA LYS A 113 -9.91 -1.53 6.44
C LYS A 113 -9.78 -2.98 5.99
N ARG A 114 -8.71 -3.32 5.27
CA ARG A 114 -8.43 -4.70 4.84
C ARG A 114 -8.24 -5.67 6.03
N ALA A 115 -7.64 -5.20 7.12
CA ALA A 115 -7.51 -6.02 8.33
C ALA A 115 -8.87 -6.29 8.97
N ALA A 116 -9.73 -5.29 9.06
CA ALA A 116 -11.09 -5.43 9.57
C ALA A 116 -11.94 -6.37 8.68
N GLU A 117 -11.86 -6.23 7.37
CA GLU A 117 -12.51 -7.14 6.42
C GLU A 117 -12.04 -8.59 6.59
N ARG A 118 -10.71 -8.80 6.73
CA ARG A 118 -10.15 -10.13 7.00
C ARG A 118 -10.56 -10.71 8.34
N ALA A 119 -10.77 -9.87 9.35
CA ALA A 119 -11.22 -10.28 10.67
C ALA A 119 -12.74 -10.50 10.75
N SER A 120 -13.50 -10.18 9.69
CA SER A 120 -14.94 -10.36 9.67
C SER A 120 -15.33 -11.83 9.88
N PRO A 121 -16.48 -12.12 10.55
CA PRO A 121 -16.94 -13.46 10.80
C PRO A 121 -17.21 -14.24 9.49
N GLU A 122 -17.63 -13.55 8.43
CA GLU A 122 -17.84 -14.17 7.11
C GLU A 122 -16.54 -14.71 6.53
N LYS A 123 -15.47 -13.88 6.57
CA LYS A 123 -14.14 -14.31 6.11
C LYS A 123 -13.50 -15.36 7.02
N ALA A 124 -13.84 -15.39 8.29
CA ALA A 124 -13.43 -16.46 9.19
C ALA A 124 -14.09 -17.79 8.81
N ALA A 125 -15.40 -17.80 8.57
CA ALA A 125 -16.13 -18.98 8.13
C ALA A 125 -15.63 -19.48 6.76
N GLU A 126 -15.38 -18.58 5.81
CA GLU A 126 -14.83 -18.92 4.49
C GLU A 126 -13.45 -19.60 4.62
N ARG A 127 -12.57 -19.08 5.51
CA ARG A 127 -11.27 -19.72 5.77
C ARG A 127 -11.41 -21.13 6.35
N GLU A 128 -12.35 -21.35 7.27
CA GLU A 128 -12.59 -22.69 7.80
C GLU A 128 -13.08 -23.66 6.73
N VAL A 129 -13.97 -23.23 5.84
CA VAL A 129 -14.42 -24.04 4.70
C VAL A 129 -13.26 -24.40 3.79
N ASN A 130 -12.47 -23.39 3.39
CA ASN A 130 -11.31 -23.59 2.53
C ASN A 130 -10.26 -24.51 3.16
N GLN A 131 -10.06 -24.42 4.48
CA GLN A 131 -9.15 -25.30 5.19
C GLN A 131 -9.65 -26.75 5.17
N ARG A 132 -10.94 -26.99 5.44
CA ARG A 132 -11.54 -28.33 5.37
C ARG A 132 -11.44 -28.93 3.97
N GLU A 133 -11.72 -28.14 2.94
CA GLU A 133 -11.55 -28.58 1.55
C GLU A 133 -10.09 -28.92 1.21
N TYR A 134 -9.15 -28.11 1.69
CA TYR A 134 -7.73 -28.39 1.50
C TYR A 134 -7.32 -29.69 2.18
N GLU A 135 -7.73 -29.91 3.43
CA GLU A 135 -7.46 -31.16 4.16
C GLU A 135 -8.07 -32.37 3.44
N GLN A 136 -9.30 -32.23 2.92
CA GLN A 136 -9.95 -33.28 2.15
C GLN A 136 -9.16 -33.60 0.86
N LYS A 137 -8.78 -32.58 0.11
CA LYS A 137 -7.94 -32.77 -1.10
C LYS A 137 -6.60 -33.43 -0.80
N GLN A 138 -5.99 -33.16 0.34
CA GLN A 138 -4.76 -33.82 0.78
C GLN A 138 -5.02 -35.34 1.10
N LYS A 139 -6.11 -35.67 1.82
CA LYS A 139 -6.50 -37.04 2.08
C LYS A 139 -6.79 -37.82 0.80
N ASP A 140 -7.52 -37.20 -0.13
CA ASP A 140 -7.85 -37.82 -1.41
C ASP A 140 -6.58 -38.01 -2.29
N ALA A 141 -5.64 -37.07 -2.24
CA ALA A 141 -4.36 -37.21 -2.92
C ALA A 141 -3.51 -38.35 -2.34
N ALA A 142 -3.46 -38.48 -1.01
CA ALA A 142 -2.77 -39.57 -0.33
C ALA A 142 -3.41 -40.94 -0.63
N ALA A 143 -4.74 -41.01 -0.63
CA ALA A 143 -5.47 -42.25 -0.98
C ALA A 143 -5.19 -42.66 -2.44
N ARG A 144 -5.21 -41.69 -3.39
CA ARG A 144 -4.86 -41.97 -4.79
C ARG A 144 -3.41 -42.43 -4.96
N ALA A 145 -2.48 -41.82 -4.22
CA ALA A 145 -1.09 -42.23 -4.25
C ALA A 145 -0.90 -43.68 -3.73
N ALA A 146 -1.58 -44.03 -2.63
CA ALA A 146 -1.57 -45.38 -2.07
C ALA A 146 -2.17 -46.41 -3.03
N ASP A 147 -3.31 -46.08 -3.68
CA ASP A 147 -3.93 -46.95 -4.69
C ASP A 147 -3.02 -47.18 -5.90
N LEU A 148 -2.38 -46.13 -6.38
CA LEU A 148 -1.39 -46.23 -7.48
C LEU A 148 -0.20 -47.11 -7.09
N GLU A 149 0.30 -46.99 -5.87
CA GLU A 149 1.40 -47.82 -5.39
C GLU A 149 0.97 -49.30 -5.30
N GLN A 150 -0.24 -49.55 -4.82
CA GLN A 150 -0.80 -50.88 -4.75
C GLN A 150 -0.99 -51.49 -6.16
N ARG A 151 -1.54 -50.74 -7.08
CA ARG A 151 -1.66 -51.17 -8.49
C ARG A 151 -0.31 -51.50 -9.14
N ARG A 152 0.74 -50.71 -8.82
CA ARG A 152 2.11 -50.98 -9.27
C ARG A 152 2.65 -52.31 -8.71
N LYS A 153 2.40 -52.58 -7.42
CA LYS A 153 2.79 -53.85 -6.75
C LYS A 153 2.05 -55.03 -7.35
N ASP A 154 0.78 -54.89 -7.69
CA ASP A 154 -0.04 -55.95 -8.26
C ASP A 154 0.11 -56.12 -9.79
N ALA A 155 0.69 -55.16 -10.48
CA ALA A 155 0.89 -55.19 -11.93
C ALA A 155 1.59 -56.49 -12.43
N PRO A 156 2.68 -56.99 -11.79
CA PRO A 156 3.33 -58.22 -12.22
C PRO A 156 2.47 -59.49 -12.01
N LYS A 157 1.60 -59.49 -10.99
CA LYS A 157 0.65 -60.61 -10.76
C LYS A 157 -0.41 -60.64 -11.85
N ARG A 158 -1.04 -59.50 -12.12
CA ARG A 158 -2.05 -59.35 -13.20
C ARG A 158 -1.48 -59.66 -14.58
N ALA A 159 -0.22 -59.29 -14.85
CA ALA A 159 0.44 -59.66 -16.12
C ALA A 159 0.64 -61.15 -16.29
N LYS A 160 0.87 -61.91 -15.17
CA LYS A 160 0.96 -63.36 -15.19
C LYS A 160 -0.41 -64.03 -15.38
N GLU A 161 -1.43 -63.55 -14.69
CA GLU A 161 -2.82 -64.04 -14.81
C GLU A 161 -3.37 -63.81 -16.22
N ASN A 162 -3.17 -62.64 -16.80
CA ASN A 162 -3.58 -62.36 -18.20
C ASN A 162 -2.86 -63.23 -19.22
N ARG A 163 -1.57 -63.59 -19.03
CA ARG A 163 -0.88 -64.53 -19.88
C ARG A 163 -1.39 -65.94 -19.83
N ALA A 164 -1.84 -66.37 -18.61
CA ALA A 164 -2.43 -67.70 -18.44
C ALA A 164 -3.84 -67.82 -19.06
N GLY A 165 -4.58 -66.67 -19.15
CA GLY A 165 -5.92 -66.67 -19.76
C GLY A 165 -5.96 -66.55 -21.30
N THR A 166 -4.81 -66.36 -21.97
CA THR A 166 -4.76 -66.16 -23.43
C THR A 166 -4.26 -67.43 -24.18
N GLN A 167 -4.32 -68.59 -23.57
CA GLN A 167 -4.24 -69.83 -24.36
C GLN A 167 -5.61 -70.09 -24.99
N LEU A 168 -5.79 -69.50 -26.20
CA LEU A 168 -6.86 -69.88 -27.12
C LEU A 168 -6.40 -71.16 -27.81
N ASP A 169 -7.16 -72.24 -27.57
CA ASP A 169 -7.15 -73.43 -28.38
C ASP A 169 -7.45 -73.14 -29.84
#